data_498a50f55899e9ec179438449d8bd576
#
_entry.id   498a50f55899e9ec179438449d8bd576
#
_cell.length_a   1.000
_cell.length_b   1.000
_cell.length_c   1.000
_cell.angle_alpha   90.00
_cell.angle_beta   90.00
_cell.angle_gamma   90.00
#
_symmetry.space_group_name_H-M   'P 1'
#
loop_
_entity.id
_entity.type
_entity.pdbx_description
1 polymer ?
#
loop_
_entity_poly.entity_id
_entity_poly.type
_entity_poly.pdbx_seq_one_letter_code
_entity_poly.pdbx_strand_id
1 'polypeptide(L)'
;MELRRVDPRELDLSLAHLRQLPEAAVKAKEASLRSKGQLSPLVAASEDGRLVLVDGFVRQLAALRLGLESVLVEVVQLSSAQRKAQVYLRNRERGLQLIEECRLVRELVEVDLQSQVEVGDLLERHKSWVCRRLSLSRQVSPRLLEDLSLGFLGEGSLRRLAQLPVRNQEELWAVAQRDGLSPRDTGALVELWQRAPDPAARCYLLEHPAEAVRRSRTAPESPLDPRLGMAGRELVKGLVALQQVSLRIQRRVKDGLGELPPAGRQLVQQAQQRAADGCRGALDEVASWLDAEGGGS
;
A
#
# COMPACT_ATOMS: atom_id res chain seq x y z
N MET A 1 28.31 -5.88 23.84
CA MET A 1 27.56 -7.01 23.26
C MET A 1 27.78 -8.19 24.20
N GLU A 2 26.75 -8.59 24.90
CA GLU A 2 26.83 -9.66 25.90
C GLU A 2 25.91 -10.80 25.48
N LEU A 3 26.44 -12.04 25.49
CA LEU A 3 25.66 -13.25 25.21
C LEU A 3 25.31 -13.92 26.54
N ARG A 4 24.03 -14.21 26.75
CA ARG A 4 23.51 -14.90 27.93
C ARG A 4 22.62 -16.07 27.52
N ARG A 5 22.60 -17.13 28.34
CA ARG A 5 21.55 -18.15 28.30
C ARG A 5 20.44 -17.74 29.23
N VAL A 6 19.22 -17.72 28.71
CA VAL A 6 18.03 -17.25 29.41
C VAL A 6 16.89 -18.23 29.18
N ASP A 7 16.07 -18.46 30.19
CA ASP A 7 14.80 -19.21 30.00
C ASP A 7 13.92 -18.40 29.02
N PRO A 8 13.44 -19.00 27.93
CA PRO A 8 12.56 -18.28 26.97
C PRO A 8 11.27 -17.73 27.59
N ARG A 9 10.87 -18.17 28.80
CA ARG A 9 9.72 -17.66 29.54
C ARG A 9 10.01 -16.35 30.25
N GLU A 10 11.27 -16.07 30.57
CA GLU A 10 11.68 -14.83 31.24
C GLU A 10 11.81 -13.62 30.32
N LEU A 11 11.71 -13.85 29.02
CA LEU A 11 11.75 -12.77 28.03
C LEU A 11 10.45 -11.98 28.04
N ASP A 12 10.57 -10.67 28.22
CA ASP A 12 9.44 -9.75 28.11
C ASP A 12 9.03 -9.60 26.64
N LEU A 13 7.79 -9.90 26.33
CA LEU A 13 7.20 -9.91 24.98
C LEU A 13 6.37 -8.65 24.69
N SER A 14 6.55 -7.57 25.42
CA SER A 14 5.80 -6.31 25.26
C SER A 14 5.78 -5.78 23.82
N LEU A 15 6.81 -6.08 23.00
CA LEU A 15 6.88 -5.70 21.59
C LEU A 15 6.33 -6.76 20.63
N ALA A 16 5.83 -7.90 21.12
CA ALA A 16 5.34 -8.98 20.25
C ALA A 16 4.13 -8.55 19.38
N HIS A 17 3.31 -7.62 19.86
CA HIS A 17 2.16 -7.09 19.12
C HIS A 17 2.55 -6.31 17.86
N LEU A 18 3.81 -5.89 17.73
CA LEU A 18 4.37 -5.29 16.51
C LEU A 18 4.65 -6.31 15.41
N ARG A 19 4.57 -7.62 15.72
CA ARG A 19 4.91 -8.71 14.82
C ARG A 19 3.72 -9.64 14.63
N GLN A 20 3.60 -10.14 13.41
CA GLN A 20 2.76 -11.32 13.12
C GLN A 20 3.62 -12.58 13.25
N LEU A 21 3.07 -13.57 13.94
CA LEU A 21 3.73 -14.85 14.21
C LEU A 21 2.93 -15.99 13.53
N PRO A 22 3.00 -16.13 12.19
CA PRO A 22 2.24 -17.13 11.46
C PRO A 22 2.58 -18.54 11.95
N GLU A 23 1.58 -19.36 12.15
CA GLU A 23 1.74 -20.74 12.65
C GLU A 23 2.70 -21.58 11.79
N ALA A 24 2.64 -21.41 10.49
CA ALA A 24 3.58 -22.07 9.57
C ALA A 24 5.06 -21.69 9.82
N ALA A 25 5.32 -20.41 10.14
CA ALA A 25 6.67 -19.95 10.46
C ALA A 25 7.15 -20.52 11.81
N VAL A 26 6.27 -20.63 12.79
CA VAL A 26 6.58 -21.22 14.10
C VAL A 26 6.92 -22.70 13.92
N LYS A 27 6.09 -23.49 13.23
CA LYS A 27 6.35 -24.92 12.94
C LYS A 27 7.66 -25.15 12.19
N ALA A 28 7.96 -24.29 11.21
CA ALA A 28 9.23 -24.35 10.49
C ALA A 28 10.44 -24.10 11.42
N LYS A 29 10.30 -23.18 12.39
CA LYS A 29 11.35 -22.90 13.39
C LYS A 29 11.45 -24.00 14.44
N GLU A 30 10.36 -24.62 14.86
CA GLU A 30 10.39 -25.81 15.71
C GLU A 30 11.20 -26.95 15.05
N ALA A 31 10.90 -27.25 13.79
CA ALA A 31 11.64 -28.27 13.03
C ALA A 31 13.14 -27.94 12.92
N SER A 32 13.47 -26.67 12.64
CA SER A 32 14.87 -26.21 12.55
C SER A 32 15.60 -26.29 13.90
N LEU A 33 14.97 -25.85 15.00
CA LEU A 33 15.54 -25.91 16.34
C LEU A 33 15.77 -27.36 16.79
N ARG A 34 14.83 -28.27 16.48
CA ARG A 34 14.96 -29.70 16.81
C ARG A 34 16.08 -30.35 16.06
N SER A 35 16.28 -30.03 14.78
CA SER A 35 17.30 -30.72 13.94
C SER A 35 18.70 -30.09 14.02
N LYS A 36 18.80 -28.78 14.20
CA LYS A 36 20.06 -28.03 14.09
C LYS A 36 20.44 -27.26 15.37
N GLY A 37 19.54 -27.25 16.36
CA GLY A 37 19.72 -26.39 17.53
C GLY A 37 19.55 -24.90 17.16
N GLN A 38 19.91 -24.04 18.09
CA GLN A 38 19.87 -22.60 17.89
C GLN A 38 21.11 -22.09 17.12
N LEU A 39 20.93 -21.70 15.87
CA LEU A 39 22.01 -21.23 14.98
C LEU A 39 22.40 -19.75 15.19
N SER A 40 21.50 -18.93 15.71
CA SER A 40 21.74 -17.51 15.97
C SER A 40 21.04 -17.09 17.26
N PRO A 41 21.63 -16.15 18.03
CA PRO A 41 21.00 -15.68 19.26
C PRO A 41 19.68 -14.96 18.97
N LEU A 42 18.79 -14.93 19.96
CA LEU A 42 17.71 -13.97 20.05
C LEU A 42 18.34 -12.61 20.42
N VAL A 43 17.61 -11.53 20.23
CA VAL A 43 18.09 -10.21 20.67
C VAL A 43 17.09 -9.62 21.65
N ALA A 44 17.58 -9.23 22.84
CA ALA A 44 16.79 -8.58 23.87
C ALA A 44 17.50 -7.33 24.38
N ALA A 45 16.72 -6.30 24.66
CA ALA A 45 17.19 -5.10 25.33
C ALA A 45 17.03 -5.22 26.83
N SER A 46 18.06 -4.81 27.59
CA SER A 46 17.98 -4.72 29.04
C SER A 46 17.24 -3.44 29.46
N GLU A 47 16.21 -3.55 30.31
CA GLU A 47 15.43 -2.47 30.85
C GLU A 47 15.03 -2.81 32.31
N ASP A 48 15.50 -2.05 33.26
CA ASP A 48 15.17 -2.20 34.70
C ASP A 48 15.26 -3.64 35.20
N GLY A 49 16.28 -4.39 34.76
CA GLY A 49 16.52 -5.78 35.12
C GLY A 49 15.68 -6.80 34.31
N ARG A 50 14.80 -6.37 33.41
CA ARG A 50 14.06 -7.23 32.47
C ARG A 50 14.74 -7.28 31.11
N LEU A 51 14.51 -8.35 30.38
CA LEU A 51 15.00 -8.55 29.03
C LEU A 51 13.83 -8.47 28.02
N VAL A 52 13.66 -7.30 27.42
CA VAL A 52 12.62 -7.06 26.42
C VAL A 52 13.06 -7.62 25.07
N LEU A 53 12.35 -8.61 24.56
CA LEU A 53 12.66 -9.23 23.27
C LEU A 53 12.49 -8.24 22.12
N VAL A 54 13.52 -8.11 21.28
CA VAL A 54 13.57 -7.20 20.13
C VAL A 54 13.57 -7.96 18.81
N ASP A 55 14.28 -9.10 18.74
CA ASP A 55 14.29 -9.97 17.57
C ASP A 55 14.25 -11.43 17.96
N GLY A 56 13.55 -12.21 17.13
CA GLY A 56 13.44 -13.65 17.29
C GLY A 56 12.16 -14.14 17.93
N PHE A 57 11.06 -13.40 17.89
CA PHE A 57 9.76 -13.77 18.44
C PHE A 57 9.27 -15.16 17.99
N VAL A 58 9.40 -15.49 16.69
CA VAL A 58 9.05 -16.83 16.17
C VAL A 58 9.95 -17.91 16.77
N ARG A 59 11.26 -17.62 16.98
CA ARG A 59 12.22 -18.57 17.59
C ARG A 59 11.92 -18.77 19.08
N GLN A 60 11.60 -17.70 19.78
CA GLN A 60 11.22 -17.75 21.20
C GLN A 60 9.96 -18.60 21.38
N LEU A 61 8.91 -18.39 20.58
CA LEU A 61 7.67 -19.18 20.65
C LEU A 61 7.93 -20.64 20.29
N ALA A 62 8.75 -20.91 19.28
CA ALA A 62 9.14 -22.28 18.92
C ALA A 62 9.95 -22.96 20.05
N ALA A 63 10.86 -22.24 20.70
CA ALA A 63 11.63 -22.75 21.84
C ALA A 63 10.71 -23.11 23.03
N LEU A 64 9.72 -22.28 23.33
CA LEU A 64 8.71 -22.56 24.34
C LEU A 64 7.91 -23.84 24.03
N ARG A 65 7.45 -24.00 22.80
CA ARG A 65 6.70 -25.18 22.37
C ARG A 65 7.52 -26.47 22.40
N LEU A 66 8.83 -26.35 22.19
CA LEU A 66 9.76 -27.47 22.30
C LEU A 66 10.19 -27.76 23.75
N GLY A 67 9.78 -26.94 24.72
CA GLY A 67 10.16 -27.10 26.12
C GLY A 67 11.65 -26.86 26.38
N LEU A 68 12.32 -26.00 25.59
CA LEU A 68 13.74 -25.71 25.78
C LEU A 68 13.93 -24.94 27.10
N GLU A 69 14.84 -25.41 27.94
CA GLU A 69 15.14 -24.80 29.25
C GLU A 69 15.88 -23.45 29.09
N SER A 70 16.65 -23.28 28.04
CA SER A 70 17.37 -22.02 27.78
C SER A 70 17.59 -21.77 26.30
N VAL A 71 17.63 -20.49 25.93
CA VAL A 71 17.99 -19.98 24.61
C VAL A 71 19.17 -18.98 24.74
N LEU A 72 19.98 -18.90 23.70
CA LEU A 72 21.08 -17.92 23.64
C LEU A 72 20.50 -16.57 23.22
N VAL A 73 20.79 -15.53 24.00
CA VAL A 73 20.29 -14.16 23.81
C VAL A 73 21.45 -13.17 23.77
N GLU A 74 21.47 -12.34 22.75
CA GLU A 74 22.31 -11.15 22.66
C GLU A 74 21.63 -10.02 23.44
N VAL A 75 22.27 -9.52 24.50
CA VAL A 75 21.75 -8.43 25.32
C VAL A 75 22.34 -7.11 24.82
N VAL A 76 21.44 -6.16 24.54
CA VAL A 76 21.79 -4.81 24.07
C VAL A 76 21.19 -3.74 24.97
N GLN A 77 21.76 -2.52 24.93
CA GLN A 77 21.22 -1.36 25.61
C GLN A 77 20.58 -0.43 24.58
N LEU A 78 19.28 -0.23 24.68
CA LEU A 78 18.50 0.53 23.71
C LEU A 78 17.40 1.34 24.41
N SER A 79 17.17 2.57 23.97
CA SER A 79 15.98 3.33 24.37
C SER A 79 14.70 2.68 23.83
N SER A 80 13.52 3.11 24.33
CA SER A 80 12.22 2.60 23.86
C SER A 80 12.08 2.70 22.35
N ALA A 81 12.33 3.89 21.78
CA ALA A 81 12.25 4.11 20.33
C ALA A 81 13.26 3.25 19.55
N GLN A 82 14.49 3.10 20.04
CA GLN A 82 15.52 2.27 19.41
C GLN A 82 15.14 0.78 19.42
N ARG A 83 14.52 0.28 20.50
CA ARG A 83 14.02 -1.11 20.56
C ARG A 83 13.03 -1.39 19.45
N LYS A 84 12.05 -0.51 19.29
CA LYS A 84 11.05 -0.62 18.21
C LYS A 84 11.69 -0.51 16.83
N ALA A 85 12.62 0.43 16.64
CA ALA A 85 13.37 0.55 15.39
C ALA A 85 14.14 -0.74 15.04
N GLN A 86 14.76 -1.39 16.03
CA GLN A 86 15.47 -2.67 15.82
C GLN A 86 14.54 -3.79 15.39
N VAL A 87 13.27 -3.84 15.86
CA VAL A 87 12.27 -4.79 15.35
C VAL A 87 12.12 -4.65 13.83
N TYR A 88 12.12 -3.42 13.31
CA TYR A 88 12.05 -3.15 11.88
C TYR A 88 13.37 -3.48 11.16
N LEU A 89 14.49 -2.93 11.61
CA LEU A 89 15.77 -3.01 10.93
C LEU A 89 16.28 -4.45 10.79
N ARG A 90 16.15 -5.26 11.85
CA ARG A 90 16.55 -6.68 11.86
C ARG A 90 15.67 -7.58 10.99
N ASN A 91 14.49 -7.12 10.63
CA ASN A 91 13.56 -7.85 9.77
C ASN A 91 13.45 -7.24 8.36
N ARG A 92 14.24 -6.22 8.02
CA ARG A 92 14.14 -5.46 6.76
C ARG A 92 14.29 -6.33 5.50
N GLU A 93 15.22 -7.29 5.51
CA GLU A 93 15.45 -8.16 4.36
C GLU A 93 14.29 -9.13 4.09
N ARG A 94 13.63 -9.59 5.15
CA ARG A 94 12.45 -10.48 5.05
C ARG A 94 11.16 -9.69 4.77
N GLY A 95 11.18 -8.40 5.02
CA GLY A 95 10.04 -7.49 4.97
C GLY A 95 9.09 -7.64 6.16
N LEU A 96 8.63 -6.51 6.69
CA LEU A 96 7.46 -6.47 7.55
C LEU A 96 6.23 -6.38 6.65
N GLN A 97 5.11 -6.92 7.11
CA GLN A 97 3.84 -6.68 6.47
C GLN A 97 3.40 -5.21 6.68
N LEU A 98 2.60 -4.69 5.76
CA LEU A 98 2.12 -3.32 5.81
C LEU A 98 1.51 -2.96 7.17
N ILE A 99 0.77 -3.87 7.78
CA ILE A 99 0.15 -3.68 9.09
C ILE A 99 1.17 -3.55 10.22
N GLU A 100 2.25 -4.35 10.17
CA GLU A 100 3.35 -4.30 11.13
C GLU A 100 4.09 -2.95 11.02
N GLU A 101 4.37 -2.50 9.79
CA GLU A 101 4.96 -1.19 9.51
C GLU A 101 4.08 -0.04 10.04
N CYS A 102 2.76 -0.11 9.80
CA CYS A 102 1.82 0.89 10.28
C CYS A 102 1.74 0.96 11.80
N ARG A 103 1.70 -0.19 12.48
CA ARG A 103 1.70 -0.28 13.95
C ARG A 103 2.99 0.30 14.54
N LEU A 104 4.13 -0.12 13.99
CA LEU A 104 5.44 0.35 14.43
C LEU A 104 5.58 1.87 14.30
N VAL A 105 5.26 2.41 13.11
CA VAL A 105 5.34 3.87 12.88
C VAL A 105 4.39 4.63 13.80
N ARG A 106 3.19 4.12 14.02
CA ARG A 106 2.23 4.74 14.93
C ARG A 106 2.75 4.80 16.35
N GLU A 107 3.32 3.72 16.86
CA GLU A 107 3.88 3.71 18.22
C GLU A 107 5.07 4.63 18.37
N LEU A 108 6.00 4.65 17.42
CA LEU A 108 7.13 5.56 17.45
C LEU A 108 6.68 7.03 17.52
N VAL A 109 5.61 7.38 16.79
CA VAL A 109 5.10 8.76 16.78
C VAL A 109 4.20 9.07 17.98
N GLU A 110 3.28 8.16 18.35
CA GLU A 110 2.22 8.46 19.33
C GLU A 110 2.60 8.06 20.76
N VAL A 111 3.43 7.03 20.95
CA VAL A 111 3.86 6.55 22.27
C VAL A 111 5.25 7.06 22.62
N ASP A 112 6.21 6.92 21.69
CA ASP A 112 7.59 7.41 21.95
C ASP A 112 7.76 8.89 21.60
N LEU A 113 6.69 9.57 21.14
CA LEU A 113 6.63 11.01 20.84
C LEU A 113 7.71 11.48 19.85
N GLN A 114 8.18 10.59 18.98
CA GLN A 114 9.15 10.94 17.95
C GLN A 114 8.48 11.71 16.81
N SER A 115 9.15 12.73 16.28
CA SER A 115 8.71 13.39 15.04
C SER A 115 8.83 12.45 13.86
N GLN A 116 8.06 12.70 12.78
CA GLN A 116 8.13 11.88 11.56
C GLN A 116 9.52 11.89 10.89
N VAL A 117 10.33 12.91 11.13
CA VAL A 117 11.72 13.00 10.63
C VAL A 117 12.58 12.04 11.44
N GLU A 118 12.55 12.12 12.77
CA GLU A 118 13.30 11.23 13.66
C GLU A 118 12.92 9.77 13.46
N VAL A 119 11.63 9.46 13.25
CA VAL A 119 11.19 8.10 12.87
C VAL A 119 11.79 7.69 11.53
N GLY A 120 11.85 8.60 10.57
CA GLY A 120 12.50 8.35 9.27
C GLY A 120 13.97 7.98 9.45
N ASP A 121 14.71 8.76 10.22
CA ASP A 121 16.12 8.54 10.51
C ASP A 121 16.34 7.22 11.27
N LEU A 122 15.53 6.96 12.31
CA LEU A 122 15.57 5.71 13.09
C LEU A 122 15.34 4.45 12.25
N LEU A 123 14.44 4.52 11.26
CA LEU A 123 14.06 3.39 10.40
C LEU A 123 14.82 3.36 9.07
N GLU A 124 15.75 4.30 8.85
CA GLU A 124 16.45 4.49 7.56
C GLU A 124 15.46 4.63 6.39
N ARG A 125 14.41 5.44 6.58
CA ARG A 125 13.35 5.70 5.62
C ARG A 125 13.12 7.19 5.44
N HIS A 126 12.74 7.58 4.21
CA HIS A 126 12.35 8.96 3.97
C HIS A 126 11.07 9.34 4.74
N LYS A 127 10.97 10.58 5.23
CA LYS A 127 9.79 11.11 5.93
C LYS A 127 8.46 10.81 5.22
N SER A 128 8.43 10.87 3.89
CA SER A 128 7.21 10.58 3.12
C SER A 128 6.73 9.12 3.25
N TRP A 129 7.65 8.18 3.50
CA TRP A 129 7.29 6.79 3.80
C TRP A 129 6.61 6.70 5.17
N VAL A 130 7.17 7.36 6.19
CA VAL A 130 6.61 7.44 7.54
C VAL A 130 5.22 8.07 7.51
N CYS A 131 5.08 9.21 6.83
CA CYS A 131 3.81 9.91 6.66
C CYS A 131 2.72 8.98 6.06
N ARG A 132 3.05 8.23 5.02
CA ARG A 132 2.09 7.29 4.39
C ARG A 132 1.64 6.17 5.34
N ARG A 133 2.55 5.60 6.16
CA ARG A 133 2.21 4.54 7.14
C ARG A 133 1.35 5.10 8.28
N LEU A 134 1.72 6.26 8.78
CA LEU A 134 0.97 6.93 9.83
C LEU A 134 -0.44 7.34 9.35
N SER A 135 -0.55 7.92 8.16
CA SER A 135 -1.84 8.27 7.56
C SER A 135 -2.72 7.03 7.40
N LEU A 136 -2.17 5.94 6.85
CA LEU A 136 -2.90 4.70 6.68
C LEU A 136 -3.38 4.13 8.02
N SER A 137 -2.53 4.12 9.06
CA SER A 137 -2.89 3.60 10.39
C SER A 137 -3.98 4.40 11.09
N ARG A 138 -4.15 5.69 10.73
CA ARG A 138 -5.16 6.59 11.30
C ARG A 138 -6.47 6.60 10.52
N GLN A 139 -6.40 6.38 9.21
CA GLN A 139 -7.54 6.53 8.30
C GLN A 139 -8.28 5.22 8.04
N VAL A 140 -7.65 4.09 8.33
CA VAL A 140 -8.27 2.77 8.10
C VAL A 140 -9.03 2.31 9.33
N SER A 141 -10.21 1.73 9.10
CA SER A 141 -11.01 1.15 10.19
C SER A 141 -10.24 0.00 10.88
N PRO A 142 -10.41 -0.18 12.20
CA PRO A 142 -9.81 -1.30 12.91
C PRO A 142 -10.17 -2.66 12.32
N ARG A 143 -11.42 -2.82 11.86
CA ARG A 143 -11.92 -4.04 11.23
C ARG A 143 -11.15 -4.37 9.94
N LEU A 144 -10.91 -3.39 9.09
CA LEU A 144 -10.14 -3.61 7.86
C LEU A 144 -8.67 -3.96 8.15
N LEU A 145 -8.09 -3.39 9.20
CA LEU A 145 -6.75 -3.75 9.65
C LEU A 145 -6.68 -5.18 10.18
N GLU A 146 -7.73 -5.64 10.86
CA GLU A 146 -7.84 -7.03 11.29
C GLU A 146 -7.97 -7.97 10.10
N ASP A 147 -8.87 -7.71 9.15
CA ASP A 147 -9.05 -8.49 7.93
C ASP A 147 -7.78 -8.54 7.08
N LEU A 148 -7.00 -7.43 7.04
CA LEU A 148 -5.68 -7.43 6.43
C LEU A 148 -4.72 -8.37 7.17
N SER A 149 -4.73 -8.36 8.51
CA SER A 149 -3.84 -9.19 9.32
C SER A 149 -4.14 -10.68 9.18
N LEU A 150 -5.40 -11.03 8.96
CA LEU A 150 -5.88 -12.40 8.74
C LEU A 150 -5.74 -12.85 7.28
N GLY A 151 -5.35 -11.95 6.37
CA GLY A 151 -5.19 -12.25 4.95
C GLY A 151 -6.49 -12.25 4.13
N PHE A 152 -7.63 -11.86 4.72
CA PHE A 152 -8.90 -11.72 4.01
C PHE A 152 -8.91 -10.51 3.10
N LEU A 153 -8.20 -9.45 3.47
CA LEU A 153 -8.08 -8.21 2.72
C LEU A 153 -6.64 -8.04 2.19
N GLY A 154 -6.50 -7.83 0.89
CA GLY A 154 -5.20 -7.53 0.29
C GLY A 154 -4.83 -6.04 0.42
N GLU A 155 -3.53 -5.72 0.47
CA GLU A 155 -3.02 -4.33 0.58
C GLU A 155 -3.55 -3.40 -0.52
N GLY A 156 -3.71 -3.89 -1.75
CA GLY A 156 -4.23 -3.11 -2.87
C GLY A 156 -5.66 -2.63 -2.64
N SER A 157 -6.53 -3.52 -2.16
CA SER A 157 -7.92 -3.20 -1.80
C SER A 157 -7.98 -2.29 -0.58
N LEU A 158 -7.15 -2.54 0.44
CA LEU A 158 -7.05 -1.67 1.61
C LEU A 158 -6.72 -0.22 1.24
N ARG A 159 -5.73 -0.01 0.37
CA ARG A 159 -5.33 1.33 -0.08
C ARG A 159 -6.44 2.07 -0.83
N ARG A 160 -7.29 1.34 -1.53
CA ARG A 160 -8.46 1.91 -2.20
C ARG A 160 -9.56 2.27 -1.20
N LEU A 161 -9.91 1.35 -0.31
CA LEU A 161 -10.89 1.59 0.75
C LEU A 161 -10.48 2.73 1.69
N ALA A 162 -9.18 2.85 2.01
CA ALA A 162 -8.65 3.93 2.85
C ALA A 162 -8.87 5.36 2.30
N GLN A 163 -9.26 5.49 1.03
CA GLN A 163 -9.63 6.79 0.43
C GLN A 163 -11.04 7.24 0.84
N LEU A 164 -11.81 6.38 1.49
CA LEU A 164 -13.17 6.63 1.93
C LEU A 164 -13.23 6.97 3.42
N PRO A 165 -14.27 7.67 3.89
CA PRO A 165 -14.56 7.78 5.31
C PRO A 165 -14.70 6.39 5.96
N VAL A 166 -14.26 6.24 7.22
CA VAL A 166 -14.18 4.96 7.94
C VAL A 166 -15.47 4.13 7.85
N ARG A 167 -16.62 4.76 8.05
CA ARG A 167 -17.92 4.08 7.95
C ARG A 167 -18.14 3.45 6.57
N ASN A 168 -17.85 4.18 5.52
CA ASN A 168 -18.04 3.72 4.14
C ASN A 168 -17.03 2.61 3.77
N GLN A 169 -15.84 2.61 4.39
CA GLN A 169 -14.87 1.53 4.22
C GLN A 169 -15.46 0.19 4.65
N GLU A 170 -16.06 0.14 5.84
CA GLU A 170 -16.64 -1.09 6.40
C GLU A 170 -17.86 -1.55 5.60
N GLU A 171 -18.73 -0.61 5.20
CA GLU A 171 -19.90 -0.91 4.38
C GLU A 171 -19.50 -1.53 3.04
N LEU A 172 -18.59 -0.88 2.30
CA LEU A 172 -18.14 -1.39 0.99
C LEU A 172 -17.36 -2.70 1.12
N TRP A 173 -16.55 -2.84 2.16
CA TRP A 173 -15.81 -4.07 2.38
C TRP A 173 -16.74 -5.25 2.73
N ALA A 174 -17.73 -5.04 3.59
CA ALA A 174 -18.73 -6.07 3.91
C ALA A 174 -19.48 -6.54 2.66
N VAL A 175 -19.84 -5.61 1.79
CA VAL A 175 -20.50 -5.89 0.52
C VAL A 175 -19.58 -6.64 -0.45
N ALA A 176 -18.30 -6.22 -0.54
CA ALA A 176 -17.32 -6.89 -1.37
C ALA A 176 -17.07 -8.34 -0.93
N GLN A 177 -17.04 -8.59 0.38
CA GLN A 177 -16.93 -9.94 0.95
C GLN A 177 -18.18 -10.77 0.66
N ARG A 178 -19.37 -10.21 0.91
CA ARG A 178 -20.66 -10.90 0.68
C ARG A 178 -20.78 -11.42 -0.75
N ASP A 179 -20.41 -10.60 -1.73
CA ASP A 179 -20.55 -10.91 -3.15
C ASP A 179 -19.28 -11.53 -3.77
N GLY A 180 -18.26 -11.81 -2.97
CA GLY A 180 -17.02 -12.44 -3.42
C GLY A 180 -16.24 -11.62 -4.46
N LEU A 181 -16.24 -10.30 -4.35
CA LEU A 181 -15.59 -9.42 -5.32
C LEU A 181 -14.08 -9.60 -5.33
N SER A 182 -13.50 -9.68 -6.53
CA SER A 182 -12.05 -9.68 -6.68
C SER A 182 -11.42 -8.35 -6.20
N PRO A 183 -10.11 -8.31 -5.88
CA PRO A 183 -9.43 -7.06 -5.53
C PRO A 183 -9.59 -5.95 -6.58
N ARG A 184 -9.65 -6.34 -7.86
CA ARG A 184 -9.90 -5.42 -8.98
C ARG A 184 -11.33 -4.89 -8.96
N ASP A 185 -12.31 -5.75 -8.66
CA ASP A 185 -13.72 -5.38 -8.59
C ASP A 185 -14.02 -4.50 -7.38
N THR A 186 -13.42 -4.83 -6.24
CA THR A 186 -13.46 -3.98 -5.04
C THR A 186 -12.93 -2.57 -5.34
N GLY A 187 -11.83 -2.46 -6.10
CA GLY A 187 -11.31 -1.18 -6.54
C GLY A 187 -12.29 -0.40 -7.43
N ALA A 188 -12.92 -1.08 -8.39
CA ALA A 188 -13.93 -0.47 -9.26
C ALA A 188 -15.18 -0.03 -8.47
N LEU A 189 -15.62 -0.82 -7.48
CA LEU A 189 -16.71 -0.46 -6.59
C LEU A 189 -16.42 0.83 -5.81
N VAL A 190 -15.19 0.98 -5.29
CA VAL A 190 -14.77 2.21 -4.60
C VAL A 190 -14.81 3.42 -5.55
N GLU A 191 -14.35 3.26 -6.79
CA GLU A 191 -14.39 4.33 -7.79
C GLU A 191 -15.84 4.73 -8.16
N LEU A 192 -16.74 3.76 -8.30
CA LEU A 192 -18.16 4.01 -8.53
C LEU A 192 -18.81 4.73 -7.35
N TRP A 193 -18.48 4.31 -6.13
CA TRP A 193 -18.95 4.96 -4.90
C TRP A 193 -18.53 6.43 -4.81
N GLN A 194 -17.27 6.74 -5.14
CA GLN A 194 -16.77 8.12 -5.14
C GLN A 194 -17.41 8.99 -6.19
N ARG A 195 -17.87 8.40 -7.30
CA ARG A 195 -18.53 9.10 -8.41
C ARG A 195 -20.05 9.12 -8.28
N ALA A 196 -20.62 8.38 -7.33
CA ALA A 196 -22.06 8.28 -7.17
C ALA A 196 -22.68 9.68 -6.88
N PRO A 197 -23.63 10.14 -7.71
CA PRO A 197 -24.14 11.51 -7.65
C PRO A 197 -25.03 11.76 -6.43
N ASP A 198 -25.69 10.74 -5.94
CA ASP A 198 -26.71 10.84 -4.91
C ASP A 198 -26.76 9.59 -4.00
N PRO A 199 -27.51 9.65 -2.88
CA PRO A 199 -27.68 8.51 -1.98
C PRO A 199 -28.34 7.29 -2.62
N ALA A 200 -29.24 7.46 -3.59
CA ALA A 200 -29.92 6.34 -4.24
C ALA A 200 -28.93 5.52 -5.08
N ALA A 201 -28.03 6.20 -5.81
CA ALA A 201 -26.94 5.55 -6.53
C ALA A 201 -26.03 4.77 -5.58
N ARG A 202 -25.71 5.31 -4.41
CA ARG A 202 -24.93 4.60 -3.39
C ARG A 202 -25.64 3.38 -2.82
N CYS A 203 -26.95 3.50 -2.56
CA CYS A 203 -27.78 2.38 -2.11
C CYS A 203 -27.74 1.23 -3.13
N TYR A 204 -27.93 1.55 -4.41
CA TYR A 204 -27.83 0.58 -5.49
C TYR A 204 -26.47 -0.14 -5.53
N LEU A 205 -25.36 0.59 -5.30
CA LEU A 205 -24.03 -0.01 -5.24
C LEU A 205 -23.85 -0.99 -4.07
N LEU A 206 -24.53 -0.76 -2.94
CA LEU A 206 -24.52 -1.67 -1.79
C LEU A 206 -25.41 -2.91 -2.02
N GLU A 207 -26.52 -2.73 -2.72
CA GLU A 207 -27.48 -3.83 -2.99
C GLU A 207 -27.00 -4.71 -4.15
N HIS A 208 -26.41 -4.13 -5.19
CA HIS A 208 -26.04 -4.79 -6.44
C HIS A 208 -24.58 -4.54 -6.87
N PRO A 209 -23.57 -4.77 -6.01
CA PRO A 209 -22.20 -4.35 -6.28
C PRO A 209 -21.57 -5.08 -7.47
N ALA A 210 -21.78 -6.40 -7.57
CA ALA A 210 -21.24 -7.21 -8.68
C ALA A 210 -21.85 -6.77 -10.03
N GLU A 211 -23.14 -6.47 -10.06
CA GLU A 211 -23.81 -5.98 -11.25
C GLU A 211 -23.35 -4.58 -11.64
N ALA A 212 -23.23 -3.66 -10.67
CA ALA A 212 -22.75 -2.31 -10.90
C ALA A 212 -21.33 -2.30 -11.49
N VAL A 213 -20.43 -3.10 -10.92
CA VAL A 213 -19.05 -3.26 -11.42
C VAL A 213 -19.06 -3.86 -12.83
N ARG A 214 -19.86 -4.90 -13.09
CA ARG A 214 -19.99 -5.48 -14.43
C ARG A 214 -20.50 -4.45 -15.42
N ARG A 215 -21.57 -3.71 -15.10
CA ARG A 215 -22.11 -2.64 -15.96
C ARG A 215 -21.10 -1.54 -16.23
N SER A 216 -20.30 -1.15 -15.25
CA SER A 216 -19.24 -0.14 -15.45
C SER A 216 -18.16 -0.58 -16.43
N ARG A 217 -17.93 -1.88 -16.54
CA ARG A 217 -17.00 -2.47 -17.52
C ARG A 217 -17.61 -2.67 -18.90
N THR A 218 -18.91 -2.94 -18.91
CA THR A 218 -19.69 -3.14 -20.15
C THR A 218 -20.41 -1.88 -20.58
N ALA A 219 -20.38 -0.80 -19.75
CA ALA A 219 -20.85 0.51 -20.17
C ALA A 219 -20.11 0.84 -21.46
N PRO A 220 -20.82 1.02 -22.58
CA PRO A 220 -20.15 1.41 -23.81
C PRO A 220 -19.39 2.69 -23.52
N GLU A 221 -18.12 2.71 -23.88
CA GLU A 221 -17.50 3.97 -24.26
C GLU A 221 -18.59 4.72 -25.01
N SER A 222 -18.88 5.98 -24.64
CA SER A 222 -19.94 6.83 -25.25
C SER A 222 -20.31 6.36 -26.64
N PRO A 223 -21.57 6.04 -26.93
CA PRO A 223 -21.89 5.33 -28.16
C PRO A 223 -21.30 6.11 -29.31
N LEU A 224 -20.15 5.64 -29.77
CA LEU A 224 -19.52 6.17 -30.98
C LEU A 224 -20.56 5.97 -32.08
N ASP A 225 -20.85 7.03 -32.80
CA ASP A 225 -21.84 7.05 -33.86
C ASP A 225 -21.74 5.76 -34.70
N PRO A 226 -22.84 5.00 -34.87
CA PRO A 226 -22.82 3.75 -35.65
C PRO A 226 -22.26 3.91 -37.07
N ARG A 227 -22.28 5.14 -37.60
CA ARG A 227 -21.72 5.49 -38.91
C ARG A 227 -20.19 5.42 -38.94
N LEU A 228 -19.53 5.47 -37.77
CA LEU A 228 -18.09 5.24 -37.70
C LEU A 228 -17.80 3.77 -37.87
N GLY A 229 -17.17 3.38 -38.98
CA GLY A 229 -16.59 2.06 -39.16
C GLY A 229 -15.55 1.73 -38.09
N MET A 230 -15.01 0.52 -38.09
CA MET A 230 -14.04 0.09 -37.06
C MET A 230 -12.81 1.02 -36.98
N ALA A 231 -12.27 1.41 -38.14
CA ALA A 231 -11.14 2.34 -38.21
C ALA A 231 -11.47 3.75 -37.67
N GLY A 232 -12.64 4.28 -38.00
CA GLY A 232 -13.09 5.57 -37.49
C GLY A 232 -13.30 5.57 -35.97
N ARG A 233 -13.79 4.46 -35.41
CA ARG A 233 -13.92 4.30 -33.95
C ARG A 233 -12.56 4.33 -33.25
N GLU A 234 -11.55 3.64 -33.78
CA GLU A 234 -10.19 3.63 -33.22
C GLU A 234 -9.56 5.01 -33.32
N LEU A 235 -9.76 5.71 -34.42
CA LEU A 235 -9.27 7.09 -34.60
C LEU A 235 -9.90 8.05 -33.57
N VAL A 236 -11.23 8.01 -33.40
CA VAL A 236 -11.92 8.85 -32.42
C VAL A 236 -11.48 8.52 -30.99
N LYS A 237 -11.26 7.26 -30.63
CA LYS A 237 -10.69 6.85 -29.35
C LYS A 237 -9.30 7.46 -29.13
N GLY A 238 -8.44 7.44 -30.15
CA GLY A 238 -7.12 8.05 -30.11
C GLY A 238 -7.18 9.57 -29.85
N LEU A 239 -8.06 10.27 -30.56
CA LEU A 239 -8.26 11.71 -30.41
C LEU A 239 -8.82 12.08 -29.02
N VAL A 240 -9.76 11.31 -28.49
CA VAL A 240 -10.29 11.48 -27.12
C VAL A 240 -9.18 11.25 -26.08
N ALA A 241 -8.35 10.24 -26.27
CA ALA A 241 -7.21 10.00 -25.37
C ALA A 241 -6.21 11.17 -25.38
N LEU A 242 -5.90 11.72 -26.56
CA LEU A 242 -5.05 12.89 -26.71
C LEU A 242 -5.63 14.11 -25.97
N GLN A 243 -6.93 14.37 -26.13
CA GLN A 243 -7.64 15.43 -25.41
C GLN A 243 -7.57 15.23 -23.89
N GLN A 244 -7.78 14.02 -23.39
CA GLN A 244 -7.70 13.73 -21.95
C GLN A 244 -6.30 13.94 -21.37
N VAL A 245 -5.26 13.56 -22.13
CA VAL A 245 -3.86 13.81 -21.73
C VAL A 245 -3.58 15.30 -21.69
N SER A 246 -4.01 16.06 -22.70
CA SER A 246 -3.86 17.51 -22.75
C SER A 246 -4.51 18.22 -21.57
N LEU A 247 -5.76 17.85 -21.23
CA LEU A 247 -6.47 18.39 -20.06
C LEU A 247 -5.75 18.07 -18.75
N ARG A 248 -5.16 16.88 -18.64
CA ARG A 248 -4.38 16.46 -17.46
C ARG A 248 -3.10 17.30 -17.29
N ILE A 249 -2.39 17.54 -18.38
CA ILE A 249 -1.21 18.42 -18.40
C ILE A 249 -1.58 19.84 -18.00
N GLN A 250 -2.65 20.41 -18.60
CA GLN A 250 -3.14 21.76 -18.28
C GLN A 250 -3.48 21.89 -16.79
N ARG A 251 -4.17 20.89 -16.22
CA ARG A 251 -4.52 20.87 -14.79
C ARG A 251 -3.26 20.82 -13.94
N ARG A 252 -2.29 19.97 -14.28
CA ARG A 252 -1.02 19.85 -13.56
C ARG A 252 -0.21 21.15 -13.54
N VAL A 253 -0.21 21.87 -14.66
CA VAL A 253 0.46 23.19 -14.76
C VAL A 253 -0.25 24.23 -13.90
N LYS A 254 -1.59 24.26 -13.91
CA LYS A 254 -2.40 25.16 -13.06
C LYS A 254 -2.23 24.90 -11.57
N ASP A 255 -2.09 23.64 -11.17
CA ASP A 255 -1.86 23.24 -9.77
C ASP A 255 -0.46 23.61 -9.27
N GLY A 256 0.42 24.09 -10.15
CA GLY A 256 1.80 24.51 -9.88
C GLY A 256 2.80 23.35 -9.95
N LEU A 257 3.90 23.59 -10.65
CA LEU A 257 5.01 22.62 -10.82
C LEU A 257 6.11 22.79 -9.77
N GLY A 258 6.00 23.79 -8.88
CA GLY A 258 7.07 24.20 -8.00
C GLY A 258 8.25 24.84 -8.76
N GLU A 259 9.33 25.18 -8.05
CA GLU A 259 10.54 25.69 -8.67
C GLU A 259 11.33 24.56 -9.34
N LEU A 260 11.47 24.61 -10.64
CA LEU A 260 12.32 23.69 -11.40
C LEU A 260 13.73 24.28 -11.53
N PRO A 261 14.78 23.49 -11.28
CA PRO A 261 16.16 23.90 -11.56
C PRO A 261 16.35 24.14 -13.06
N PRO A 262 17.34 24.95 -13.49
CA PRO A 262 17.55 25.32 -14.92
C PRO A 262 17.61 24.11 -15.86
N ALA A 263 18.33 23.04 -15.47
CA ALA A 263 18.42 21.81 -16.26
C ALA A 263 17.04 21.10 -16.36
N GLY A 264 16.23 21.12 -15.31
CA GLY A 264 14.88 20.57 -15.33
C GLY A 264 13.94 21.35 -16.26
N ARG A 265 14.05 22.69 -16.31
CA ARG A 265 13.28 23.52 -17.24
C ARG A 265 13.61 23.19 -18.69
N GLN A 266 14.91 23.01 -19.00
CA GLN A 266 15.36 22.66 -20.35
C GLN A 266 14.82 21.29 -20.80
N LEU A 267 14.80 20.28 -19.91
CA LEU A 267 14.21 18.97 -20.20
C LEU A 267 12.70 19.05 -20.45
N VAL A 268 11.98 19.83 -19.64
CA VAL A 268 10.54 20.05 -19.84
C VAL A 268 10.27 20.77 -21.16
N GLN A 269 11.08 21.77 -21.53
CA GLN A 269 10.96 22.49 -22.81
C GLN A 269 11.19 21.56 -24.00
N GLN A 270 12.21 20.69 -23.94
CA GLN A 270 12.47 19.71 -25.00
C GLN A 270 11.33 18.71 -25.14
N ALA A 271 10.80 18.21 -24.00
CA ALA A 271 9.65 17.30 -23.99
C ALA A 271 8.39 17.96 -24.55
N GLN A 272 8.15 19.23 -24.19
CA GLN A 272 7.00 20.00 -24.70
C GLN A 272 7.12 20.18 -26.23
N GLN A 273 8.30 20.52 -26.75
CA GLN A 273 8.51 20.70 -28.20
C GLN A 273 8.22 19.41 -28.96
N ARG A 274 8.79 18.28 -28.51
CA ARG A 274 8.55 16.95 -29.12
C ARG A 274 7.07 16.55 -29.10
N ALA A 275 6.39 16.78 -27.98
CA ALA A 275 4.97 16.50 -27.86
C ALA A 275 4.12 17.38 -28.77
N ALA A 276 4.45 18.68 -28.87
CA ALA A 276 3.78 19.63 -29.77
C ALA A 276 3.92 19.22 -31.24
N ASP A 277 5.13 18.86 -31.65
CA ASP A 277 5.42 18.47 -33.04
C ASP A 277 4.69 17.14 -33.38
N GLY A 278 4.76 16.13 -32.49
CA GLY A 278 4.09 14.86 -32.69
C GLY A 278 2.55 14.99 -32.71
N CYS A 279 1.97 15.77 -31.79
CA CYS A 279 0.53 16.02 -31.79
C CYS A 279 0.07 16.80 -33.02
N ARG A 280 0.82 17.81 -33.45
CA ARG A 280 0.50 18.58 -34.64
C ARG A 280 0.54 17.71 -35.88
N GLY A 281 1.62 16.94 -36.08
CA GLY A 281 1.74 16.04 -37.24
C GLY A 281 0.55 15.04 -37.29
N ALA A 282 0.19 14.43 -36.18
CA ALA A 282 -0.95 13.50 -36.14
C ALA A 282 -2.30 14.19 -36.45
N LEU A 283 -2.53 15.41 -35.97
CA LEU A 283 -3.74 16.18 -36.27
C LEU A 283 -3.79 16.64 -37.72
N ASP A 284 -2.66 17.07 -38.29
CA ASP A 284 -2.55 17.46 -39.69
C ASP A 284 -2.78 16.28 -40.64
N GLU A 285 -2.31 15.07 -40.30
CA GLU A 285 -2.62 13.85 -41.06
C GLU A 285 -4.12 13.52 -41.04
N VAL A 286 -4.78 13.64 -39.87
CA VAL A 286 -6.23 13.45 -39.75
C VAL A 286 -6.99 14.48 -40.58
N ALA A 287 -6.58 15.76 -40.53
CA ALA A 287 -7.20 16.82 -41.33
C ALA A 287 -7.06 16.55 -42.82
N SER A 288 -5.85 16.21 -43.26
CA SER A 288 -5.56 15.88 -44.68
C SER A 288 -6.37 14.67 -45.18
N TRP A 289 -6.54 13.65 -44.34
CA TRP A 289 -7.37 12.50 -44.66
C TRP A 289 -8.87 12.87 -44.78
N LEU A 290 -9.38 13.70 -43.87
CA LEU A 290 -10.78 14.18 -43.92
C LEU A 290 -11.04 15.02 -45.16
N ASP A 291 -10.10 15.85 -45.56
CA ASP A 291 -10.19 16.69 -46.79
C ASP A 291 -10.19 15.83 -48.05
N ALA A 292 -9.39 14.77 -48.11
CA ALA A 292 -9.34 13.83 -49.20
C ALA A 292 -10.62 13.03 -49.41
N GLU A 293 -11.27 12.60 -48.29
CA GLU A 293 -12.54 11.88 -48.31
C GLU A 293 -13.74 12.81 -48.56
N GLY A 294 -13.66 14.06 -48.16
CA GLY A 294 -14.72 15.06 -48.38
C GLY A 294 -14.82 15.62 -49.78
N GLY A 295 -13.76 15.48 -50.61
CA GLY A 295 -13.70 15.94 -52.01
C GLY A 295 -14.30 15.00 -53.05
N GLY A 296 -14.89 13.87 -52.65
CA GLY A 296 -15.44 12.80 -53.51
C GLY A 296 -16.97 12.77 -53.58
N SER A 297 -17.69 13.85 -53.29
CA SER A 297 -19.18 13.91 -53.36
C SER A 297 -19.63 14.80 -54.49
#